data_fcd1d946ce8742149b18c87d0c5ebcc5
#
_entry.id   fcd1d946ce8742149b18c87d0c5ebcc5
#
_cell.length_a   1.000
_cell.length_b   1.000
_cell.length_c   1.000
_cell.angle_alpha   90.00
_cell.angle_beta   90.00
_cell.angle_gamma   90.00
#
_symmetry.space_group_name_H-M   'P 1'
#
loop_
_entity.id
_entity.type
_entity.pdbx_description
1 polymer ?
#
loop_
_entity_poly.entity_id
_entity_poly.type
_entity_poly.pdbx_seq_one_letter_code
_entity_poly.pdbx_strand_id
1 'polypeptide(L)'
;PWSIYVKPKVTLKSSVKDKKQYLIDIKKKLDEATYGQSSAKSEILQYMAREIISEGSGRILALHGDFGVGKTSLIRDGVAKALGRPFNFIALGGATNSVFLDGSEYVYEGSSPGKIVRNIISSKCMNSIFYLDELDKISETKEGEEIIGVLTHLLDPSQNNGFSDKYLGDIDIDMSKVFFIV
;
A
#
# COMPACT_ATOMS: atom_id res chain seq x y z
N PRO A 1 -12.46 3.70 -11.20
CA PRO A 1 -11.02 3.33 -11.09
C PRO A 1 -10.78 1.83 -11.14
N TRP A 2 -11.84 1.00 -11.01
CA TRP A 2 -11.80 -0.45 -10.78
C TRP A 2 -11.06 -1.28 -11.86
N SER A 3 -10.74 -0.73 -13.00
CA SER A 3 -10.01 -1.38 -14.09
C SER A 3 -8.75 -0.61 -14.53
N ILE A 4 -8.38 0.42 -13.77
CA ILE A 4 -7.24 1.27 -14.11
C ILE A 4 -6.02 0.82 -13.30
N TYR A 5 -4.97 0.41 -14.01
CA TYR A 5 -3.71 -0.03 -13.43
C TYR A 5 -2.53 0.72 -14.06
N VAL A 6 -1.58 1.14 -13.24
CA VAL A 6 -0.28 1.58 -13.74
C VAL A 6 0.46 0.34 -14.28
N LYS A 7 0.78 0.39 -15.57
CA LYS A 7 1.52 -0.72 -16.20
C LYS A 7 2.95 -0.77 -15.66
N PRO A 8 3.48 -1.96 -15.36
CA PRO A 8 4.87 -2.11 -14.95
C PRO A 8 5.79 -1.69 -16.09
N LYS A 9 6.84 -0.93 -15.78
CA LYS A 9 7.83 -0.48 -16.75
C LYS A 9 8.66 -1.63 -17.31
N VAL A 10 8.82 -2.67 -16.50
CA VAL A 10 9.62 -3.87 -16.83
C VAL A 10 8.83 -5.10 -16.38
N THR A 11 8.82 -6.13 -17.21
CA THR A 11 8.14 -7.40 -16.97
C THR A 11 9.13 -8.55 -17.03
N LEU A 12 8.67 -9.76 -16.72
CA LEU A 12 9.50 -10.97 -16.83
C LEU A 12 10.08 -11.14 -18.25
N LYS A 13 9.32 -10.74 -19.29
CA LYS A 13 9.71 -10.83 -20.71
C LYS A 13 10.69 -9.75 -21.17
N SER A 14 10.94 -8.72 -20.36
CA SER A 14 11.89 -7.65 -20.69
C SER A 14 13.33 -8.16 -20.71
N SER A 15 14.19 -7.50 -21.49
CA SER A 15 15.61 -7.87 -21.59
C SER A 15 16.32 -7.75 -20.23
N VAL A 16 17.40 -8.50 -20.05
CA VAL A 16 18.25 -8.42 -18.84
C VAL A 16 18.81 -7.00 -18.67
N LYS A 17 19.13 -6.35 -19.78
CA LYS A 17 19.63 -4.97 -19.77
C LYS A 17 18.58 -3.99 -19.24
N ASP A 18 17.32 -4.12 -19.68
CA ASP A 18 16.23 -3.25 -19.22
C ASP A 18 15.91 -3.48 -17.75
N LYS A 19 15.91 -4.74 -17.28
CA LYS A 19 15.73 -5.08 -15.88
C LYS A 19 16.82 -4.48 -15.00
N LYS A 20 18.07 -4.58 -15.42
CA LYS A 20 19.22 -4.00 -14.71
C LYS A 20 19.11 -2.47 -14.65
N GLN A 21 18.81 -1.84 -15.79
CA GLN A 21 18.65 -0.37 -15.83
C GLN A 21 17.51 0.10 -14.92
N TYR A 22 16.38 -0.61 -14.94
CA TYR A 22 15.24 -0.29 -14.07
C TYR A 22 15.59 -0.34 -12.57
N LEU A 23 16.34 -1.35 -12.14
CA LEU A 23 16.79 -1.43 -10.74
C LEU A 23 17.80 -0.34 -10.38
N ILE A 24 18.67 0.04 -11.32
CA ILE A 24 19.58 1.19 -11.13
C ILE A 24 18.78 2.49 -10.96
N ASP A 25 17.76 2.69 -11.78
CA ASP A 25 16.90 3.89 -11.71
C ASP A 25 16.11 3.96 -10.39
N ILE A 26 15.61 2.81 -9.91
CA ILE A 26 14.97 2.71 -8.59
C ILE A 26 15.98 3.08 -7.50
N LYS A 27 17.18 2.49 -7.52
CA LYS A 27 18.23 2.78 -6.53
C LYS A 27 18.54 4.27 -6.48
N LYS A 28 18.72 4.90 -7.63
CA LYS A 28 18.96 6.35 -7.73
C LYS A 28 17.86 7.16 -7.07
N LYS A 29 16.59 6.83 -7.32
CA LYS A 29 15.45 7.50 -6.69
C LYS A 29 15.35 7.29 -5.18
N LEU A 30 15.71 6.10 -4.69
CA LEU A 30 15.80 5.85 -3.25
C LEU A 30 16.92 6.68 -2.61
N ASP A 31 18.06 6.83 -3.30
CA ASP A 31 19.19 7.63 -2.81
C ASP A 31 18.90 9.13 -2.83
N GLU A 32 18.12 9.61 -3.79
CA GLU A 32 17.63 10.98 -3.87
C GLU A 32 16.58 11.30 -2.78
N ALA A 33 15.77 10.31 -2.39
CA ALA A 33 14.67 10.49 -1.43
C ALA A 33 15.16 10.65 0.02
N THR A 34 16.18 9.89 0.42
CA THR A 34 16.70 9.90 1.80
C THR A 34 18.19 9.67 1.83
N TYR A 35 18.86 10.31 2.80
CA TYR A 35 20.28 10.06 3.06
C TYR A 35 20.46 8.79 3.91
N GLY A 36 21.50 8.00 3.63
CA GLY A 36 21.82 6.79 4.39
C GLY A 36 20.82 5.65 4.15
N GLN A 37 20.50 4.90 5.19
CA GLN A 37 19.56 3.76 5.19
C GLN A 37 19.88 2.69 4.13
N SER A 38 21.16 2.39 3.93
CA SER A 38 21.61 1.48 2.87
C SER A 38 21.02 0.07 2.97
N SER A 39 20.82 -0.44 4.19
CA SER A 39 20.18 -1.74 4.43
C SER A 39 18.73 -1.75 3.93
N ALA A 40 17.90 -0.82 4.41
CA ALA A 40 16.49 -0.72 4.00
C ALA A 40 16.36 -0.51 2.48
N LYS A 41 17.17 0.35 1.87
CA LYS A 41 17.19 0.54 0.42
C LYS A 41 17.56 -0.73 -0.33
N SER A 42 18.52 -1.50 0.17
CA SER A 42 18.91 -2.78 -0.42
C SER A 42 17.78 -3.81 -0.36
N GLU A 43 17.08 -3.90 0.76
CA GLU A 43 15.92 -4.78 0.92
C GLU A 43 14.76 -4.38 0.00
N ILE A 44 14.47 -3.07 -0.10
CA ILE A 44 13.49 -2.54 -1.04
C ILE A 44 13.86 -2.90 -2.48
N LEU A 45 15.12 -2.78 -2.87
CA LEU A 45 15.58 -3.18 -4.21
C LEU A 45 15.42 -4.66 -4.48
N GLN A 46 15.71 -5.52 -3.50
CA GLN A 46 15.48 -6.96 -3.62
C GLN A 46 13.98 -7.26 -3.76
N TYR A 47 13.15 -6.56 -3.00
CA TYR A 47 11.70 -6.67 -3.10
C TYR A 47 11.21 -6.28 -4.51
N MET A 48 11.69 -5.16 -5.04
CA MET A 48 11.35 -4.71 -6.41
C MET A 48 11.82 -5.70 -7.48
N ALA A 49 12.99 -6.30 -7.30
CA ALA A 49 13.46 -7.35 -8.22
C ALA A 49 12.55 -8.59 -8.23
N ARG A 50 12.04 -8.97 -7.05
CA ARG A 50 11.06 -10.07 -6.93
C ARG A 50 9.70 -9.71 -7.54
N GLU A 51 9.27 -8.45 -7.48
CA GLU A 51 8.01 -7.99 -8.09
C GLU A 51 8.04 -8.15 -9.64
N ILE A 52 9.19 -7.95 -10.27
CA ILE A 52 9.37 -8.20 -11.69
C ILE A 52 9.10 -9.68 -12.05
N ILE A 53 9.51 -10.59 -11.16
CA ILE A 53 9.37 -12.05 -11.36
C ILE A 53 7.94 -12.52 -11.07
N SER A 54 7.29 -11.94 -10.08
CA SER A 54 5.93 -12.31 -9.63
C SER A 54 4.80 -11.64 -10.39
N GLU A 55 5.10 -10.89 -11.45
CA GLU A 55 4.14 -10.18 -12.31
C GLU A 55 3.18 -9.25 -11.52
N GLY A 56 3.69 -8.65 -10.44
CA GLY A 56 2.97 -7.63 -9.68
C GLY A 56 1.85 -8.18 -8.78
N SER A 57 1.95 -9.42 -8.33
CA SER A 57 1.11 -9.88 -7.21
C SER A 57 1.43 -9.04 -5.98
N GLY A 58 0.41 -8.33 -5.47
CA GLY A 58 0.55 -7.43 -4.32
C GLY A 58 1.24 -8.16 -3.15
N ARG A 59 2.23 -7.50 -2.59
CA ARG A 59 2.99 -8.01 -1.45
C ARG A 59 2.99 -6.97 -0.35
N ILE A 60 3.27 -7.41 0.85
CA ILE A 60 3.39 -6.55 2.01
C ILE A 60 4.87 -6.32 2.28
N LEU A 61 5.24 -5.07 2.50
CA LEU A 61 6.55 -4.68 2.99
C LEU A 61 6.39 -4.07 4.38
N ALA A 62 7.00 -4.67 5.39
CA ALA A 62 7.05 -4.09 6.72
C ALA A 62 8.33 -3.26 6.90
N LEU A 63 8.19 -2.01 7.37
CA LEU A 63 9.29 -1.10 7.67
C LEU A 63 9.26 -0.74 9.16
N HIS A 64 10.24 -1.22 9.88
CA HIS A 64 10.44 -0.87 11.29
C HIS A 64 11.60 0.12 11.45
N GLY A 65 11.47 1.06 12.36
CA GLY A 65 12.52 2.02 12.72
C GLY A 65 11.97 3.19 13.52
N ASP A 66 12.86 3.95 14.14
CA ASP A 66 12.54 5.08 15.00
C ASP A 66 11.78 6.20 14.29
N PHE A 67 11.17 7.09 15.06
CA PHE A 67 10.50 8.28 14.52
C PHE A 67 11.53 9.22 13.86
N GLY A 68 11.11 9.90 12.80
CA GLY A 68 11.92 10.92 12.15
C GLY A 68 13.04 10.42 11.25
N VAL A 69 13.27 9.11 11.13
CA VAL A 69 14.33 8.55 10.27
C VAL A 69 14.02 8.62 8.76
N GLY A 70 12.85 9.14 8.37
CA GLY A 70 12.50 9.35 6.97
C GLY A 70 11.78 8.18 6.29
N LYS A 71 11.14 7.27 7.04
CA LYS A 71 10.35 6.14 6.47
C LYS A 71 9.35 6.62 5.43
N THR A 72 8.49 7.57 5.79
CA THR A 72 7.45 8.11 4.91
C THR A 72 8.04 8.75 3.64
N SER A 73 9.14 9.49 3.77
CA SER A 73 9.83 10.09 2.62
C SER A 73 10.43 9.03 1.70
N LEU A 74 11.05 7.99 2.27
CA LEU A 74 11.61 6.88 1.51
C LEU A 74 10.54 6.19 0.67
N ILE A 75 9.35 5.96 1.22
CA ILE A 75 8.25 5.32 0.49
C ILE A 75 7.63 6.27 -0.53
N ARG A 76 7.24 7.48 -0.13
CA ARG A 76 6.55 8.44 -0.99
C ARG A 76 7.45 8.94 -2.11
N ASP A 77 8.65 9.43 -1.77
CA ASP A 77 9.55 10.08 -2.70
C ASP A 77 10.50 9.11 -3.40
N GLY A 78 10.83 8.00 -2.75
CA GLY A 78 11.62 6.91 -3.30
C GLY A 78 10.76 5.90 -4.06
N VAL A 79 10.06 5.03 -3.33
CA VAL A 79 9.36 3.87 -3.90
C VAL A 79 8.23 4.28 -4.85
N ALA A 80 7.31 5.14 -4.41
CA ALA A 80 6.13 5.49 -5.20
C ALA A 80 6.51 6.25 -6.48
N LYS A 81 7.44 7.19 -6.41
CA LYS A 81 7.97 7.89 -7.59
C LYS A 81 8.75 6.97 -8.52
N ALA A 82 9.49 5.99 -7.97
CA ALA A 82 10.22 5.02 -8.79
C ALA A 82 9.26 4.13 -9.59
N LEU A 83 8.22 3.63 -8.95
CA LEU A 83 7.19 2.80 -9.59
C LEU A 83 6.23 3.61 -10.46
N GLY A 84 6.11 4.92 -10.25
CA GLY A 84 5.12 5.78 -10.90
C GLY A 84 3.69 5.44 -10.46
N ARG A 85 3.53 4.90 -9.24
CA ARG A 85 2.23 4.55 -8.67
C ARG A 85 1.77 5.62 -7.69
N PRO A 86 0.46 5.92 -7.63
CA PRO A 86 -0.09 6.83 -6.62
C PRO A 86 0.22 6.36 -5.20
N PHE A 87 0.49 7.31 -4.32
CA PHE A 87 0.80 7.07 -2.91
C PHE A 87 -0.38 7.46 -2.04
N ASN A 88 -0.88 6.53 -1.27
CA ASN A 88 -1.98 6.70 -0.32
C ASN A 88 -1.46 6.50 1.11
N PHE A 89 -1.59 7.54 1.92
CA PHE A 89 -1.19 7.52 3.32
C PHE A 89 -2.39 7.30 4.24
N ILE A 90 -2.27 6.38 5.19
CA ILE A 90 -3.25 6.14 6.24
C ILE A 90 -2.51 6.06 7.57
N ALA A 91 -2.72 7.04 8.46
CA ALA A 91 -2.26 6.98 9.83
C ALA A 91 -3.27 6.19 10.68
N LEU A 92 -2.84 5.10 11.28
CA LEU A 92 -3.68 4.23 12.10
C LEU A 92 -3.73 4.66 13.56
N GLY A 93 -2.74 5.40 14.04
CA GLY A 93 -2.67 5.86 15.42
C GLY A 93 -3.80 6.80 15.87
N GLY A 94 -4.55 7.38 14.93
CA GLY A 94 -5.74 8.19 15.20
C GLY A 94 -7.07 7.49 14.91
N ALA A 95 -7.04 6.24 14.49
CA ALA A 95 -8.25 5.48 14.16
C ALA A 95 -8.94 5.01 15.45
N THR A 96 -10.19 5.42 15.64
CA THR A 96 -10.98 5.08 16.83
C THR A 96 -11.89 3.88 16.64
N ASN A 97 -12.19 3.50 15.40
CA ASN A 97 -13.03 2.34 15.07
C ASN A 97 -12.75 1.86 13.63
N SER A 98 -13.27 0.68 13.28
CA SER A 98 -13.11 0.09 11.94
C SER A 98 -13.80 0.88 10.83
N VAL A 99 -14.85 1.63 11.15
CA VAL A 99 -15.61 2.48 10.20
C VAL A 99 -14.70 3.48 9.46
N PHE A 100 -13.63 3.92 10.11
CA PHE A 100 -12.63 4.75 9.47
C PHE A 100 -12.02 4.08 8.22
N LEU A 101 -11.79 2.75 8.25
CA LEU A 101 -11.17 1.99 7.16
C LEU A 101 -12.19 1.44 6.16
N ASP A 102 -13.25 0.78 6.65
CA ASP A 102 -14.22 0.00 5.87
C ASP A 102 -15.58 0.67 5.67
N GLY A 103 -15.75 1.92 6.18
CA GLY A 103 -16.96 2.70 5.97
C GLY A 103 -18.11 2.34 6.89
N SER A 104 -19.21 3.06 6.73
CA SER A 104 -20.48 2.84 7.45
C SER A 104 -21.57 2.39 6.49
N GLU A 105 -22.50 1.55 6.98
CA GLU A 105 -23.63 1.09 6.18
C GLU A 105 -24.41 2.27 5.58
N TYR A 106 -24.75 2.16 4.31
CA TYR A 106 -25.43 3.22 3.53
C TYR A 106 -26.79 3.70 4.10
N VAL A 107 -27.35 2.93 5.03
CA VAL A 107 -28.70 3.17 5.58
C VAL A 107 -28.79 4.40 6.48
N TYR A 108 -27.68 4.91 6.98
CA TYR A 108 -27.65 6.01 7.94
C TYR A 108 -27.35 7.35 7.26
N GLU A 109 -28.00 8.41 7.74
CA GLU A 109 -27.67 9.78 7.33
C GLU A 109 -26.22 10.10 7.72
N GLY A 110 -25.45 10.64 6.76
CA GLY A 110 -24.02 10.90 6.96
C GLY A 110 -23.09 9.71 6.68
N SER A 111 -23.62 8.57 6.22
CA SER A 111 -22.81 7.43 5.82
C SER A 111 -21.83 7.76 4.71
N SER A 112 -20.64 7.18 4.76
CA SER A 112 -19.59 7.41 3.76
C SER A 112 -18.70 6.18 3.60
N PRO A 113 -18.08 6.02 2.42
CA PRO A 113 -17.09 4.97 2.20
C PRO A 113 -15.90 5.10 3.16
N GLY A 114 -15.27 3.99 3.46
CA GLY A 114 -14.07 3.95 4.26
C GLY A 114 -12.86 4.63 3.59
N LYS A 115 -11.83 4.89 4.37
CA LYS A 115 -10.60 5.54 3.91
C LYS A 115 -9.92 4.79 2.77
N ILE A 116 -10.01 3.45 2.80
CA ILE A 116 -9.43 2.59 1.76
C ILE A 116 -10.08 2.90 0.41
N VAL A 117 -11.39 2.83 0.33
CA VAL A 117 -12.15 3.09 -0.92
C VAL A 117 -11.97 4.54 -1.38
N ARG A 118 -12.06 5.51 -0.46
CA ARG A 118 -11.83 6.92 -0.80
C ARG A 118 -10.45 7.16 -1.41
N ASN A 119 -9.42 6.49 -0.90
CA ASN A 119 -8.07 6.59 -1.44
C ASN A 119 -7.97 5.97 -2.85
N ILE A 120 -8.61 4.83 -3.10
CA ILE A 120 -8.66 4.23 -4.45
C ILE A 120 -9.37 5.16 -5.43
N ILE A 121 -10.51 5.74 -5.03
CA ILE A 121 -11.26 6.68 -5.87
C ILE A 121 -10.42 7.91 -6.20
N SER A 122 -9.74 8.49 -5.21
CA SER A 122 -8.91 9.69 -5.42
C SER A 122 -7.65 9.41 -6.23
N SER A 123 -7.03 8.26 -6.06
CA SER A 123 -5.85 7.84 -6.81
C SER A 123 -6.17 7.40 -8.24
N LYS A 124 -7.43 7.06 -8.53
CA LYS A 124 -7.89 6.53 -9.83
C LYS A 124 -7.08 5.34 -10.32
N CYS A 125 -6.57 4.52 -9.40
CA CYS A 125 -5.64 3.44 -9.71
C CYS A 125 -5.79 2.29 -8.72
N MET A 126 -5.96 1.06 -9.23
CA MET A 126 -6.17 -0.14 -8.42
C MET A 126 -4.88 -0.76 -7.87
N ASN A 127 -3.73 -0.49 -8.47
CA ASN A 127 -2.43 -0.96 -7.99
C ASN A 127 -1.60 0.17 -7.37
N SER A 128 -2.26 1.08 -6.68
CA SER A 128 -1.61 2.15 -5.92
C SER A 128 -0.82 1.61 -4.72
N ILE A 129 -0.02 2.45 -4.11
CA ILE A 129 0.71 2.12 -2.89
C ILE A 129 -0.08 2.63 -1.70
N PHE A 130 -0.30 1.76 -0.72
CA PHE A 130 -0.88 2.10 0.57
C PHE A 130 0.19 2.00 1.65
N TYR A 131 0.49 3.13 2.28
CA TYR A 131 1.36 3.17 3.44
C TYR A 131 0.50 3.33 4.69
N LEU A 132 0.51 2.29 5.51
CA LEU A 132 -0.21 2.21 6.78
C LEU A 132 0.79 2.55 7.89
N ASP A 133 0.70 3.76 8.42
CA ASP A 133 1.63 4.25 9.44
C ASP A 133 1.06 4.09 10.85
N GLU A 134 1.93 3.95 11.84
CA GLU A 134 1.57 3.87 13.25
C GLU A 134 0.68 2.67 13.60
N LEU A 135 0.95 1.50 13.02
CA LEU A 135 0.26 0.25 13.34
C LEU A 135 0.38 -0.10 14.83
N ASP A 136 1.51 0.24 15.44
CA ASP A 136 1.81 0.04 16.86
C ASP A 136 0.99 0.95 17.80
N LYS A 137 0.28 1.93 17.26
CA LYS A 137 -0.57 2.86 18.02
C LYS A 137 -2.04 2.44 18.09
N ILE A 138 -2.42 1.35 17.45
CA ILE A 138 -3.77 0.82 17.57
C ILE A 138 -3.99 0.39 19.02
N SER A 139 -5.09 0.86 19.62
CA SER A 139 -5.41 0.58 21.02
C SER A 139 -5.78 -0.90 21.24
N GLU A 140 -5.45 -1.42 22.41
CA GLU A 140 -5.87 -2.76 22.87
C GLU A 140 -7.32 -2.73 23.41
N THR A 141 -8.24 -2.24 22.58
CA THR A 141 -9.69 -2.18 22.89
C THR A 141 -10.45 -2.99 21.85
N LYS A 142 -11.74 -3.21 22.07
CA LYS A 142 -12.60 -3.91 21.08
C LYS A 142 -12.59 -3.21 19.72
N GLU A 143 -12.62 -1.90 19.73
CA GLU A 143 -12.55 -1.08 18.52
C GLU A 143 -11.19 -1.24 17.80
N GLY A 144 -10.11 -1.37 18.56
CA GLY A 144 -8.79 -1.67 18.02
C GLY A 144 -8.70 -3.09 17.42
N GLU A 145 -9.32 -4.08 18.06
CA GLU A 145 -9.43 -5.44 17.52
C GLU A 145 -10.21 -5.47 16.21
N GLU A 146 -11.27 -4.67 16.07
CA GLU A 146 -11.99 -4.53 14.80
C GLU A 146 -11.12 -3.96 13.70
N ILE A 147 -10.31 -2.93 13.99
CA ILE A 147 -9.35 -2.37 13.05
C ILE A 147 -8.35 -3.43 12.61
N ILE A 148 -7.80 -4.19 13.55
CA ILE A 148 -6.87 -5.30 13.27
C ILE A 148 -7.55 -6.36 12.39
N GLY A 149 -8.81 -6.68 12.66
CA GLY A 149 -9.61 -7.59 11.83
C GLY A 149 -9.69 -7.13 10.38
N VAL A 150 -10.04 -5.88 10.13
CA VAL A 150 -10.08 -5.30 8.77
C VAL A 150 -8.71 -5.34 8.11
N LEU A 151 -7.64 -4.98 8.84
CA LEU A 151 -6.29 -5.02 8.31
C LEU A 151 -5.82 -6.43 7.99
N THR A 152 -6.18 -7.40 8.81
CA THR A 152 -5.84 -8.83 8.58
C THR A 152 -6.41 -9.30 7.24
N HIS A 153 -7.70 -9.05 6.97
CA HIS A 153 -8.32 -9.38 5.69
C HIS A 153 -7.68 -8.63 4.52
N LEU A 154 -7.40 -7.35 4.71
CA LEU A 154 -6.82 -6.49 3.68
C LEU A 154 -5.39 -6.90 3.30
N LEU A 155 -4.60 -7.30 4.29
CA LEU A 155 -3.20 -7.66 4.12
C LEU A 155 -2.99 -9.14 3.76
N ASP A 156 -3.96 -10.02 4.00
CA ASP A 156 -3.84 -11.44 3.65
C ASP A 156 -4.01 -11.65 2.13
N PRO A 157 -2.98 -12.12 1.41
CA PRO A 157 -3.07 -12.37 -0.02
C PRO A 157 -4.12 -13.40 -0.43
N SER A 158 -4.57 -14.24 0.49
CA SER A 158 -5.61 -15.26 0.24
C SER A 158 -7.02 -14.68 0.28
N GLN A 159 -7.21 -13.52 0.88
CA GLN A 159 -8.52 -12.91 1.16
C GLN A 159 -8.68 -11.52 0.53
N ASN A 160 -7.60 -10.82 0.23
CA ASN A 160 -7.63 -9.43 -0.20
C ASN A 160 -8.20 -9.18 -1.61
N ASN A 161 -8.54 -10.23 -2.35
CA ASN A 161 -9.26 -10.13 -3.62
C ASN A 161 -10.77 -9.88 -3.45
N GLY A 162 -11.30 -10.02 -2.23
CA GLY A 162 -12.69 -9.82 -1.87
C GLY A 162 -12.85 -8.81 -0.72
N PHE A 163 -12.15 -7.67 -0.77
CA PHE A 163 -12.32 -6.62 0.23
C PHE A 163 -13.70 -5.96 0.06
N SER A 164 -14.51 -5.97 1.13
CA SER A 164 -15.82 -5.35 1.17
C SER A 164 -15.80 -4.06 2.00
N ASP A 165 -16.36 -3.00 1.44
CA ASP A 165 -16.61 -1.73 2.14
C ASP A 165 -18.08 -1.65 2.52
N LYS A 166 -18.41 -1.39 3.77
CA LYS A 166 -19.77 -1.38 4.30
C LYS A 166 -20.70 -0.39 3.58
N TYR A 167 -20.15 0.72 3.08
CA TYR A 167 -20.91 1.69 2.32
C TYR A 167 -21.26 1.20 0.92
N LEU A 168 -20.40 0.39 0.31
CA LEU A 168 -20.65 -0.17 -1.02
C LEU A 168 -21.45 -1.49 -0.97
N GLY A 169 -21.72 -2.01 0.21
CA GLY A 169 -22.48 -3.25 0.39
C GLY A 169 -21.78 -4.46 -0.21
N ASP A 170 -22.49 -5.24 -1.02
CA ASP A 170 -22.01 -6.52 -1.56
C ASP A 170 -21.02 -6.40 -2.73
N ILE A 171 -20.37 -5.24 -2.89
CA ILE A 171 -19.38 -5.04 -3.95
C ILE A 171 -18.00 -5.43 -3.44
N ASP A 172 -17.48 -6.56 -3.93
CA ASP A 172 -16.12 -6.99 -3.68
C ASP A 172 -15.11 -6.17 -4.48
N ILE A 173 -14.07 -5.71 -3.80
CA ILE A 173 -12.99 -4.92 -4.37
C ILE A 173 -11.71 -5.75 -4.36
N ASP A 174 -11.16 -6.02 -5.53
CA ASP A 174 -9.90 -6.75 -5.65
C ASP A 174 -8.70 -5.86 -5.26
N MET A 175 -8.18 -6.08 -4.05
CA MET A 175 -7.00 -5.39 -3.51
C MET A 175 -5.70 -6.17 -3.75
N SER A 176 -5.73 -7.30 -4.47
CA SER A 176 -4.59 -8.19 -4.66
C SER A 176 -3.40 -7.55 -5.41
N LYS A 177 -3.64 -6.46 -6.14
CA LYS A 177 -2.61 -5.72 -6.88
C LYS A 177 -2.10 -4.47 -6.14
N VAL A 178 -2.70 -4.14 -5.02
CA VAL A 178 -2.24 -3.04 -4.16
C VAL A 178 -0.92 -3.41 -3.50
N PHE A 179 -0.02 -2.45 -3.43
CA PHE A 179 1.23 -2.61 -2.70
C PHE A 179 1.08 -2.01 -1.29
N PHE A 180 0.94 -2.88 -0.30
CA PHE A 180 0.85 -2.46 1.09
C PHE A 180 2.24 -2.33 1.71
N ILE A 181 2.44 -1.22 2.44
CA ILE A 181 3.64 -0.95 3.23
C ILE A 181 3.17 -0.58 4.64
N VAL A 182 3.67 -1.25 5.65
CA VAL A 182 3.33 -1.06 7.06
C VAL A 182 4.55 -0.69 7.86
#